data_34dda532bafccb0c300aa7820a782fd3
#
_entry.id   34dda532bafccb0c300aa7820a782fd3
#
_cell.length_a   1.000
_cell.length_b   1.000
_cell.length_c   1.000
_cell.angle_alpha   90.00
_cell.angle_beta   90.00
_cell.angle_gamma   90.00
#
_symmetry.space_group_name_H-M   'P 1'
#
loop_
_entity.id
_entity.type
_entity.pdbx_description
1 polymer ?
#
loop_
_entity_poly.entity_id
_entity_poly.type
_entity_poly.pdbx_seq_one_letter_code
_entity_poly.pdbx_strand_id
1 'polypeptide(L)'
;MAHVLILHGFTSHPILTLGPLPEVLRRAGYSVSQPTLPGHGTRPEDLVGVRWEDWYRVALEAYRSLPEPRALVTLSMGALLGAKLAAEEGTSAFVAMVPALGFVNPLAPLAPYLRWVVPTFKGTNAVRDPQRKKNNPNYPYFPTSAFVEVLKLRRQIPPLLPRITAPALVLQAQHDSTIPQAAVRRYYELLGSSSKEYKVYDSEHDLLLDAKADEVAQDVNAWLKRVLPPTQSP
;
A
#
# COMPACT_ATOMS: atom_id res chain seq x y z
N MET A 1 8.30 8.41 21.22
CA MET A 1 8.48 8.59 19.76
C MET A 1 7.35 7.85 19.07
N ALA A 2 6.67 8.45 18.10
CA ALA A 2 5.63 7.75 17.35
C ALA A 2 6.26 6.85 16.28
N HIS A 3 5.67 5.68 16.05
CA HIS A 3 6.19 4.65 15.15
C HIS A 3 5.30 4.51 13.91
N VAL A 4 5.91 4.33 12.74
CA VAL A 4 5.21 4.19 11.46
C VAL A 4 5.65 2.90 10.78
N LEU A 5 4.71 2.01 10.53
CA LEU A 5 4.91 0.86 9.64
C LEU A 5 4.51 1.25 8.22
N ILE A 6 5.43 1.13 7.27
CA ILE A 6 5.14 1.32 5.85
C ILE A 6 5.05 -0.04 5.15
N LEU A 7 3.93 -0.30 4.47
CA LEU A 7 3.72 -1.52 3.69
C LEU A 7 3.66 -1.19 2.19
N HIS A 8 4.58 -1.80 1.43
CA HIS A 8 4.67 -1.64 -0.02
C HIS A 8 3.60 -2.45 -0.78
N GLY A 9 3.46 -2.18 -2.09
CA GLY A 9 2.50 -2.85 -2.98
C GLY A 9 2.96 -4.22 -3.49
N PHE A 10 2.06 -4.87 -4.25
CA PHE A 10 2.37 -6.09 -5.00
C PHE A 10 3.35 -5.78 -6.13
N THR A 11 4.34 -6.64 -6.35
CA THR A 11 5.45 -6.48 -7.30
C THR A 11 6.39 -5.30 -7.04
N SER A 12 6.13 -4.51 -6.00
CA SER A 12 6.92 -3.34 -5.65
C SER A 12 8.27 -3.73 -5.06
N HIS A 13 9.31 -2.94 -5.37
CA HIS A 13 10.56 -3.02 -4.61
C HIS A 13 10.33 -2.43 -3.20
N PRO A 14 10.65 -3.17 -2.13
CA PRO A 14 10.22 -2.82 -0.76
C PRO A 14 10.76 -1.47 -0.24
N ILE A 15 11.86 -0.98 -0.81
CA ILE A 15 12.49 0.29 -0.42
C ILE A 15 12.31 1.33 -1.53
N LEU A 16 12.73 1.03 -2.75
CA LEU A 16 12.80 2.01 -3.83
C LEU A 16 11.43 2.54 -4.27
N THR A 17 10.39 1.69 -4.24
CA THR A 17 9.02 2.10 -4.61
C THR A 17 8.41 3.09 -3.60
N LEU A 18 8.95 3.15 -2.40
CA LEU A 18 8.47 4.09 -1.36
C LEU A 18 9.01 5.52 -1.54
N GLY A 19 9.90 5.73 -2.51
CA GLY A 19 10.42 7.05 -2.88
C GLY A 19 10.94 7.86 -1.69
N PRO A 20 10.60 9.16 -1.61
CA PRO A 20 11.07 10.05 -0.54
C PRO A 20 10.38 9.83 0.81
N LEU A 21 9.24 9.11 0.85
CA LEU A 21 8.37 9.04 2.03
C LEU A 21 9.07 8.55 3.31
N PRO A 22 9.86 7.45 3.31
CA PRO A 22 10.49 6.97 4.55
C PRO A 22 11.45 8.00 5.14
N GLU A 23 12.21 8.69 4.30
CA GLU A 23 13.18 9.69 4.74
C GLU A 23 12.48 10.96 5.25
N VAL A 24 11.43 11.42 4.58
CA VAL A 24 10.60 12.55 5.03
C VAL A 24 10.04 12.29 6.43
N LEU A 25 9.54 11.07 6.69
CA LEU A 25 9.01 10.72 8.00
C LEU A 25 10.10 10.60 9.07
N ARG A 26 11.27 10.02 8.75
CA ARG A 26 12.40 9.95 9.70
C ARG A 26 12.90 11.35 10.09
N ARG A 27 13.08 12.26 9.12
CA ARG A 27 13.45 13.66 9.38
C ARG A 27 12.40 14.42 10.20
N ALA A 28 11.15 14.01 10.12
CA ALA A 28 10.07 14.56 10.91
C ALA A 28 10.01 14.01 12.36
N GLY A 29 10.89 13.07 12.73
CA GLY A 29 10.98 12.49 14.07
C GLY A 29 10.17 11.22 14.29
N TYR A 30 9.69 10.57 13.23
CA TYR A 30 9.06 9.24 13.33
C TYR A 30 10.10 8.13 13.28
N SER A 31 9.87 7.07 14.08
CA SER A 31 10.55 5.78 13.87
C SER A 31 9.85 5.02 12.75
N VAL A 32 10.56 4.68 11.68
CA VAL A 32 9.98 4.08 10.46
C VAL A 32 10.47 2.65 10.28
N SER A 33 9.52 1.71 10.25
CA SER A 33 9.71 0.32 9.86
C SER A 33 9.11 0.07 8.47
N GLN A 34 9.84 -0.67 7.62
CA GLN A 34 9.43 -1.01 6.25
C GLN A 34 9.87 -2.44 5.93
N PRO A 35 9.09 -3.45 6.37
CA PRO A 35 9.45 -4.85 6.15
C PRO A 35 9.38 -5.20 4.67
N THR A 36 10.28 -6.08 4.23
CA THR A 36 10.19 -6.74 2.93
C THR A 36 9.19 -7.89 3.02
N LEU A 37 8.11 -7.82 2.26
CA LEU A 37 7.15 -8.91 2.17
C LEU A 37 7.74 -10.09 1.36
N PRO A 38 7.44 -11.35 1.72
CA PRO A 38 7.96 -12.53 1.03
C PRO A 38 7.79 -12.47 -0.50
N GLY A 39 8.83 -12.82 -1.23
CA GLY A 39 8.89 -12.82 -2.70
C GLY A 39 9.06 -11.44 -3.35
N HIS A 40 9.27 -10.36 -2.57
CA HIS A 40 9.51 -9.01 -3.08
C HIS A 40 10.98 -8.57 -2.92
N GLY A 41 11.41 -7.62 -3.75
CA GLY A 41 12.77 -7.07 -3.69
C GLY A 41 13.87 -7.99 -4.24
N THR A 42 13.52 -9.08 -4.90
CA THR A 42 14.40 -10.08 -5.50
C THR A 42 14.07 -10.27 -6.99
N ARG A 43 13.32 -11.30 -7.35
CA ARG A 43 12.87 -11.58 -8.71
C ARG A 43 11.42 -12.07 -8.73
N PRO A 44 10.69 -11.90 -9.86
CA PRO A 44 9.27 -12.26 -9.97
C PRO A 44 8.96 -13.72 -9.58
N GLU A 45 9.85 -14.66 -9.89
CA GLU A 45 9.67 -16.09 -9.64
C GLU A 45 9.59 -16.42 -8.14
N ASP A 46 10.22 -15.61 -7.30
CA ASP A 46 10.22 -15.81 -5.84
C ASP A 46 8.82 -15.54 -5.21
N LEU A 47 7.89 -15.00 -5.99
CA LEU A 47 6.46 -14.92 -5.62
C LEU A 47 5.72 -16.25 -5.78
N VAL A 48 6.29 -17.24 -6.50
CA VAL A 48 5.64 -18.54 -6.69
C VAL A 48 5.56 -19.29 -5.35
N GLY A 49 4.34 -19.73 -5.01
CA GLY A 49 4.10 -20.45 -3.75
C GLY A 49 3.92 -19.56 -2.52
N VAL A 50 4.22 -18.26 -2.61
CA VAL A 50 3.95 -17.31 -1.53
C VAL A 50 2.43 -17.09 -1.44
N ARG A 51 1.89 -17.17 -0.24
CA ARG A 51 0.47 -16.97 0.05
C ARG A 51 0.25 -15.58 0.67
N TRP A 52 -0.97 -15.06 0.56
CA TRP A 52 -1.30 -13.78 1.18
C TRP A 52 -1.16 -13.81 2.72
N GLU A 53 -1.35 -14.96 3.33
CA GLU A 53 -1.13 -15.17 4.77
C GLU A 53 0.34 -14.99 5.17
N ASP A 54 1.29 -15.32 4.28
CA ASP A 54 2.72 -15.10 4.53
C ASP A 54 3.06 -13.62 4.54
N TRP A 55 2.49 -12.84 3.61
CA TRP A 55 2.61 -11.38 3.62
C TRP A 55 2.01 -10.78 4.88
N TYR A 56 0.81 -11.25 5.26
CA TYR A 56 0.13 -10.76 6.45
C TYR A 56 0.92 -11.08 7.73
N ARG A 57 1.46 -12.28 7.86
CA ARG A 57 2.27 -12.70 9.01
C ARG A 57 3.48 -11.78 9.19
N VAL A 58 4.26 -11.51 8.14
CA VAL A 58 5.42 -10.61 8.22
C VAL A 58 5.00 -9.19 8.58
N ALA A 59 3.91 -8.69 8.00
CA ALA A 59 3.38 -7.36 8.33
C ALA A 59 2.90 -7.28 9.79
N LEU A 60 2.23 -8.33 10.28
CA LEU A 60 1.74 -8.43 11.67
C LEU A 60 2.88 -8.49 12.67
N GLU A 61 3.90 -9.32 12.43
CA GLU A 61 5.09 -9.42 13.28
C GLU A 61 5.81 -8.07 13.37
N ALA A 62 6.03 -7.41 12.22
CA ALA A 62 6.63 -6.09 12.18
C ALA A 62 5.78 -5.05 12.91
N TYR A 63 4.45 -5.09 12.77
CA TYR A 63 3.54 -4.15 13.43
C TYR A 63 3.53 -4.34 14.94
N ARG A 64 3.45 -5.59 15.42
CA ARG A 64 3.44 -5.91 16.86
C ARG A 64 4.76 -5.59 17.55
N SER A 65 5.87 -5.59 16.82
CA SER A 65 7.18 -5.21 17.38
C SER A 65 7.32 -3.71 17.64
N LEU A 66 6.43 -2.87 17.07
CA LEU A 66 6.48 -1.43 17.26
C LEU A 66 5.77 -1.02 18.56
N PRO A 67 6.40 -0.18 19.40
CA PRO A 67 5.72 0.43 20.54
C PRO A 67 4.59 1.37 20.11
N GLU A 68 3.64 1.61 21.01
CA GLU A 68 2.62 2.65 20.83
C GLU A 68 3.19 4.06 21.12
N PRO A 69 2.69 5.13 20.52
CA PRO A 69 1.66 5.12 19.47
C PRO A 69 2.24 4.73 18.12
N ARG A 70 1.49 3.95 17.35
CA ARG A 70 1.91 3.43 16.03
C ARG A 70 0.88 3.68 14.94
N ALA A 71 1.36 4.03 13.75
CA ALA A 71 0.56 4.28 12.56
C ALA A 71 0.89 3.31 11.43
N LEU A 72 -0.06 3.15 10.53
CA LEU A 72 0.07 2.40 9.29
C LEU A 72 0.07 3.35 8.10
N VAL A 73 1.09 3.27 7.25
CA VAL A 73 1.18 3.97 5.96
C VAL A 73 1.36 2.94 4.87
N THR A 74 0.44 2.85 3.93
CA THR A 74 0.29 1.66 3.10
C THR A 74 0.04 2.00 1.63
N LEU A 75 0.59 1.18 0.72
CA LEU A 75 0.50 1.38 -0.73
C LEU A 75 -0.14 0.16 -1.42
N SER A 76 -1.19 0.35 -2.22
CA SER A 76 -1.80 -0.64 -3.11
C SER A 76 -2.20 -1.94 -2.38
N MET A 77 -1.57 -3.09 -2.65
CA MET A 77 -1.76 -4.33 -1.89
C MET A 77 -1.42 -4.14 -0.40
N GLY A 78 -0.38 -3.36 -0.09
CA GLY A 78 -0.06 -3.01 1.29
C GLY A 78 -1.23 -2.35 2.03
N ALA A 79 -2.11 -1.61 1.33
CA ALA A 79 -3.32 -1.03 1.91
C ALA A 79 -4.40 -2.07 2.24
N LEU A 80 -4.38 -3.24 1.60
CA LEU A 80 -5.25 -4.36 1.98
C LEU A 80 -4.72 -5.02 3.27
N LEU A 81 -3.41 -5.27 3.34
CA LEU A 81 -2.75 -5.80 4.56
C LEU A 81 -2.92 -4.83 5.74
N GLY A 82 -2.70 -3.53 5.50
CA GLY A 82 -2.85 -2.49 6.51
C GLY A 82 -4.28 -2.35 7.02
N ALA A 83 -5.29 -2.50 6.13
CA ALA A 83 -6.69 -2.50 6.55
C ALA A 83 -7.00 -3.67 7.48
N LYS A 84 -6.48 -4.87 7.16
CA LYS A 84 -6.65 -6.04 8.01
C LYS A 84 -5.96 -5.82 9.37
N LEU A 85 -4.72 -5.30 9.39
CA LEU A 85 -4.02 -4.95 10.62
C LEU A 85 -4.78 -3.89 11.43
N ALA A 86 -5.21 -2.80 10.81
CA ALA A 86 -5.94 -1.73 11.50
C ALA A 86 -7.26 -2.22 12.12
N ALA A 87 -7.96 -3.14 11.44
CA ALA A 87 -9.23 -3.69 11.91
C ALA A 87 -9.07 -4.74 13.03
N GLU A 88 -7.95 -5.49 13.07
CA GLU A 88 -7.71 -6.59 14.01
C GLU A 88 -6.85 -6.16 15.22
N GLU A 89 -5.84 -5.32 15.00
CA GLU A 89 -4.87 -4.89 16.02
C GLU A 89 -5.12 -3.45 16.50
N GLY A 90 -5.93 -2.67 15.78
CA GLY A 90 -6.03 -1.22 16.00
C GLY A 90 -4.83 -0.46 15.43
N THR A 91 -4.96 0.87 15.35
CA THR A 91 -3.87 1.77 14.94
C THR A 91 -4.19 3.19 15.42
N SER A 92 -3.17 4.02 15.65
CA SER A 92 -3.36 5.43 16.02
C SER A 92 -3.65 6.33 14.81
N ALA A 93 -3.21 5.94 13.60
CA ALA A 93 -3.50 6.62 12.34
C ALA A 93 -3.33 5.66 11.16
N PHE A 94 -4.12 5.85 10.10
CA PHE A 94 -4.13 4.97 8.94
C PHE A 94 -4.07 5.76 7.62
N VAL A 95 -3.03 5.51 6.81
CA VAL A 95 -2.88 6.06 5.46
C VAL A 95 -2.97 4.93 4.44
N ALA A 96 -3.90 5.04 3.50
CA ALA A 96 -4.08 4.10 2.39
C ALA A 96 -3.89 4.82 1.05
N MET A 97 -2.79 4.56 0.38
CA MET A 97 -2.47 5.08 -0.95
C MET A 97 -2.91 4.08 -2.01
N VAL A 98 -3.77 4.51 -2.95
CA VAL A 98 -4.27 3.72 -4.09
C VAL A 98 -4.66 2.28 -3.73
N PRO A 99 -5.51 2.06 -2.71
CA PRO A 99 -5.81 0.73 -2.18
C PRO A 99 -6.37 -0.21 -3.25
N ALA A 100 -5.81 -1.43 -3.34
CA ALA A 100 -6.08 -2.41 -4.41
C ALA A 100 -7.45 -3.13 -4.25
N LEU A 101 -8.53 -2.40 -4.01
CA LEU A 101 -9.87 -2.96 -3.83
C LEU A 101 -10.55 -3.37 -5.15
N GLY A 102 -10.04 -2.95 -6.29
CA GLY A 102 -10.47 -3.31 -7.65
C GLY A 102 -9.31 -3.28 -8.61
N PHE A 103 -9.53 -3.69 -9.86
CA PHE A 103 -8.52 -3.66 -10.92
C PHE A 103 -9.14 -3.17 -12.22
N VAL A 104 -8.40 -2.35 -12.99
CA VAL A 104 -8.82 -1.85 -14.31
C VAL A 104 -8.86 -2.99 -15.32
N ASN A 105 -7.93 -3.97 -15.22
CA ASN A 105 -7.91 -5.12 -16.12
C ASN A 105 -9.15 -6.00 -15.92
N PRO A 106 -10.04 -6.14 -16.92
CA PRO A 106 -11.28 -6.92 -16.81
C PRO A 106 -11.03 -8.44 -16.66
N LEU A 107 -9.84 -8.91 -17.01
CA LEU A 107 -9.44 -10.31 -16.83
C LEU A 107 -8.97 -10.62 -15.41
N ALA A 108 -8.72 -9.61 -14.57
CA ALA A 108 -8.25 -9.79 -13.21
C ALA A 108 -9.10 -10.78 -12.38
N PRO A 109 -10.46 -10.72 -12.41
CA PRO A 109 -11.31 -11.69 -11.69
C PRO A 109 -11.19 -13.12 -12.19
N LEU A 110 -10.74 -13.31 -13.44
CA LEU A 110 -10.59 -14.63 -14.07
C LEU A 110 -9.22 -15.29 -13.78
N ALA A 111 -8.29 -14.57 -13.16
CA ALA A 111 -6.94 -15.09 -12.86
C ALA A 111 -6.95 -16.47 -12.14
N PRO A 112 -7.88 -16.79 -11.19
CA PRO A 112 -7.95 -18.11 -10.57
C PRO A 112 -8.15 -19.25 -11.57
N TYR A 113 -8.87 -18.99 -12.66
CA TYR A 113 -9.14 -19.97 -13.72
C TYR A 113 -8.06 -19.98 -14.79
N LEU A 114 -7.44 -18.81 -15.05
CA LEU A 114 -6.42 -18.63 -16.08
C LEU A 114 -5.02 -19.10 -15.65
N ARG A 115 -4.75 -19.26 -14.36
CA ARG A 115 -3.40 -19.55 -13.82
C ARG A 115 -2.69 -20.77 -14.42
N TRP A 116 -3.47 -21.71 -14.97
CA TRP A 116 -2.93 -22.94 -15.58
C TRP A 116 -2.57 -22.77 -17.07
N VAL A 117 -3.15 -21.76 -17.75
CA VAL A 117 -2.92 -21.49 -19.18
C VAL A 117 -2.21 -20.16 -19.41
N VAL A 118 -2.26 -19.25 -18.45
CA VAL A 118 -1.56 -17.97 -18.44
C VAL A 118 -0.69 -17.92 -17.17
N PRO A 119 0.54 -18.46 -17.22
CA PRO A 119 1.37 -18.59 -16.02
C PRO A 119 1.85 -17.24 -15.46
N THR A 120 1.96 -16.21 -16.30
CA THR A 120 2.40 -14.87 -15.90
C THR A 120 1.55 -13.77 -16.53
N PHE A 121 1.40 -12.66 -15.82
CA PHE A 121 0.90 -11.41 -16.36
C PHE A 121 2.02 -10.38 -16.48
N LYS A 122 1.92 -9.49 -17.46
CA LYS A 122 2.79 -8.34 -17.59
C LYS A 122 2.52 -7.36 -16.44
N GLY A 123 3.56 -6.90 -15.78
CA GLY A 123 3.50 -5.84 -14.77
C GLY A 123 3.15 -4.50 -15.43
N THR A 124 2.48 -3.64 -14.68
CA THR A 124 2.17 -2.28 -15.11
C THR A 124 3.34 -1.38 -14.71
N ASN A 125 3.91 -0.65 -15.69
CA ASN A 125 4.85 0.43 -15.37
C ASN A 125 4.04 1.72 -15.17
N ALA A 126 3.48 1.85 -13.98
CA ALA A 126 2.48 2.85 -13.64
C ALA A 126 3.12 4.17 -13.13
N VAL A 127 4.00 4.74 -13.95
CA VAL A 127 4.70 6.02 -13.74
C VAL A 127 4.55 6.86 -15.01
N ARG A 128 4.15 8.13 -14.90
CA ARG A 128 3.99 9.06 -16.03
C ARG A 128 5.31 9.77 -16.37
N ASP A 129 6.09 10.15 -15.37
CA ASP A 129 7.37 10.82 -15.58
C ASP A 129 8.30 9.93 -16.42
N PRO A 130 8.77 10.36 -17.63
CA PRO A 130 9.53 9.50 -18.53
C PRO A 130 10.90 9.07 -17.97
N GLN A 131 11.53 9.90 -17.13
CA GLN A 131 12.82 9.61 -16.54
C GLN A 131 12.68 8.57 -15.40
N ARG A 132 11.69 8.78 -14.54
CA ARG A 132 11.37 7.88 -13.43
C ARG A 132 10.83 6.53 -13.94
N LYS A 133 10.05 6.56 -15.04
CA LYS A 133 9.53 5.37 -15.70
C LYS A 133 10.60 4.41 -16.18
N LYS A 134 11.74 4.91 -16.68
CA LYS A 134 12.88 4.08 -17.12
C LYS A 134 13.54 3.33 -15.96
N ASN A 135 13.50 3.90 -14.76
CA ASN A 135 14.14 3.39 -13.56
C ASN A 135 13.13 2.79 -12.58
N ASN A 136 11.93 2.41 -13.04
CA ASN A 136 10.92 1.79 -12.18
C ASN A 136 11.45 0.46 -11.64
N PRO A 137 11.60 0.31 -10.31
CA PRO A 137 12.19 -0.88 -9.69
C PRO A 137 11.20 -2.04 -9.55
N ASN A 138 9.93 -1.84 -9.92
CA ASN A 138 8.88 -2.85 -9.80
C ASN A 138 9.08 -3.99 -10.79
N TYR A 139 8.57 -5.16 -10.47
CA TYR A 139 8.68 -6.32 -11.34
C TYR A 139 7.99 -6.09 -12.69
N PRO A 140 8.64 -6.40 -13.84
CA PRO A 140 8.09 -6.19 -15.17
C PRO A 140 6.99 -7.21 -15.52
N TYR A 141 6.89 -8.29 -14.78
CA TYR A 141 5.84 -9.32 -14.85
C TYR A 141 5.70 -9.99 -13.48
N PHE A 142 4.66 -10.79 -13.33
CA PHE A 142 4.41 -11.54 -12.10
C PHE A 142 3.68 -12.86 -12.36
N PRO A 143 3.88 -13.88 -11.52
CA PRO A 143 3.15 -15.13 -11.61
C PRO A 143 1.65 -14.91 -11.37
N THR A 144 0.82 -15.50 -12.24
CA THR A 144 -0.64 -15.45 -12.09
C THR A 144 -1.09 -16.05 -10.76
N SER A 145 -0.40 -17.08 -10.28
CA SER A 145 -0.65 -17.71 -8.98
C SER A 145 -0.50 -16.72 -7.81
N ALA A 146 0.52 -15.86 -7.85
CA ALA A 146 0.72 -14.83 -6.82
C ALA A 146 -0.36 -13.74 -6.89
N PHE A 147 -0.81 -13.36 -8.09
CA PHE A 147 -1.93 -12.42 -8.22
C PHE A 147 -3.24 -12.99 -7.70
N VAL A 148 -3.46 -14.31 -7.81
CA VAL A 148 -4.60 -14.99 -7.18
C VAL A 148 -4.60 -14.80 -5.66
N GLU A 149 -3.43 -14.77 -5.02
CA GLU A 149 -3.32 -14.50 -3.58
C GLU A 149 -3.73 -13.05 -3.24
N VAL A 150 -3.35 -12.08 -4.08
CA VAL A 150 -3.86 -10.69 -3.93
C VAL A 150 -5.39 -10.65 -4.02
N LEU A 151 -6.00 -11.40 -4.94
CA LEU A 151 -7.46 -11.46 -5.08
C LEU A 151 -8.13 -12.12 -3.87
N LYS A 152 -7.50 -13.14 -3.26
CA LYS A 152 -7.99 -13.76 -2.02
C LYS A 152 -7.96 -12.76 -0.86
N LEU A 153 -6.84 -12.08 -0.65
CA LEU A 153 -6.70 -11.03 0.36
C LEU A 153 -7.76 -9.94 0.14
N ARG A 154 -7.90 -9.42 -1.08
CA ARG A 154 -8.88 -8.38 -1.43
C ARG A 154 -10.30 -8.72 -0.98
N ARG A 155 -10.70 -9.99 -1.12
CA ARG A 155 -12.05 -10.45 -0.72
C ARG A 155 -12.31 -10.35 0.77
N GLN A 156 -11.25 -10.36 1.60
CA GLN A 156 -11.36 -10.24 3.06
C GLN A 156 -11.63 -8.81 3.54
N ILE A 157 -11.30 -7.80 2.71
CA ILE A 157 -11.16 -6.42 3.18
C ILE A 157 -12.49 -5.67 3.35
N PRO A 158 -13.48 -5.74 2.44
CA PRO A 158 -14.70 -4.94 2.55
C PRO A 158 -15.42 -5.04 3.91
N PRO A 159 -15.59 -6.23 4.53
CA PRO A 159 -16.25 -6.33 5.83
C PRO A 159 -15.40 -5.82 7.00
N LEU A 160 -14.10 -5.61 6.80
CA LEU A 160 -13.19 -5.10 7.84
C LEU A 160 -13.11 -3.57 7.87
N LEU A 161 -13.32 -2.89 6.73
CA LEU A 161 -13.19 -1.44 6.63
C LEU A 161 -14.07 -0.66 7.62
N PRO A 162 -15.33 -1.03 7.90
CA PRO A 162 -16.15 -0.35 8.89
C PRO A 162 -15.61 -0.44 10.33
N ARG A 163 -14.72 -1.39 10.61
CA ARG A 163 -14.09 -1.56 11.94
C ARG A 163 -12.90 -0.62 12.16
N ILE A 164 -12.42 0.05 11.11
CA ILE A 164 -11.29 1.00 11.19
C ILE A 164 -11.85 2.36 11.57
N THR A 165 -11.73 2.72 12.85
CA THR A 165 -12.25 3.97 13.42
C THR A 165 -11.16 5.03 13.66
N ALA A 166 -9.89 4.65 13.56
CA ALA A 166 -8.76 5.59 13.66
C ALA A 166 -8.83 6.67 12.59
N PRO A 167 -8.25 7.87 12.82
CA PRO A 167 -8.07 8.88 11.77
C PRO A 167 -7.47 8.24 10.51
N ALA A 168 -8.07 8.54 9.35
CA ALA A 168 -7.69 7.90 8.10
C ALA A 168 -7.49 8.90 6.96
N LEU A 169 -6.45 8.67 6.14
CA LEU A 169 -6.17 9.41 4.90
C LEU A 169 -6.14 8.43 3.73
N VAL A 170 -6.97 8.66 2.73
CA VAL A 170 -6.97 7.87 1.49
C VAL A 170 -6.47 8.73 0.34
N LEU A 171 -5.44 8.26 -0.36
CA LEU A 171 -4.85 8.94 -1.51
C LEU A 171 -5.18 8.20 -2.80
N GLN A 172 -5.53 8.97 -3.81
CA GLN A 172 -5.85 8.48 -5.15
C GLN A 172 -4.97 9.11 -6.21
N ALA A 173 -4.57 8.30 -7.20
CA ALA A 173 -3.98 8.76 -8.44
C ALA A 173 -5.08 9.06 -9.48
N GLN A 174 -5.03 10.23 -10.12
CA GLN A 174 -6.03 10.66 -11.09
C GLN A 174 -6.00 9.82 -12.37
N HIS A 175 -4.82 9.33 -12.74
CA HIS A 175 -4.58 8.59 -13.98
C HIS A 175 -4.23 7.11 -13.73
N ASP A 176 -4.71 6.57 -12.60
CA ASP A 176 -4.41 5.20 -12.18
C ASP A 176 -4.87 4.17 -13.23
N SER A 177 -3.91 3.57 -13.94
CA SER A 177 -4.15 2.54 -14.94
C SER A 177 -4.26 1.13 -14.34
N THR A 178 -4.06 1.01 -13.02
CA THR A 178 -4.07 -0.27 -12.28
C THR A 178 -5.36 -0.44 -11.47
N ILE A 179 -5.71 0.58 -10.68
CA ILE A 179 -6.86 0.57 -9.76
C ILE A 179 -7.89 1.62 -10.21
N PRO A 180 -9.14 1.22 -10.51
CA PRO A 180 -10.15 2.20 -10.91
C PRO A 180 -10.50 3.13 -9.76
N GLN A 181 -10.69 4.41 -10.06
CA GLN A 181 -11.02 5.45 -9.08
C GLN A 181 -12.23 5.07 -8.22
N ALA A 182 -13.23 4.43 -8.81
CA ALA A 182 -14.41 3.96 -8.09
C ALA A 182 -14.07 2.95 -6.97
N ALA A 183 -13.02 2.13 -7.15
CA ALA A 183 -12.57 1.19 -6.12
C ALA A 183 -11.90 1.90 -4.94
N VAL A 184 -11.08 2.93 -5.21
CA VAL A 184 -10.45 3.76 -4.16
C VAL A 184 -11.52 4.54 -3.40
N ARG A 185 -12.48 5.14 -4.11
CA ARG A 185 -13.61 5.84 -3.48
C ARG A 185 -14.45 4.90 -2.62
N ARG A 186 -14.75 3.70 -3.12
CA ARG A 186 -15.47 2.68 -2.36
C ARG A 186 -14.73 2.27 -1.09
N TYR A 187 -13.40 2.14 -1.17
CA TYR A 187 -12.58 1.88 0.02
C TYR A 187 -12.73 3.00 1.07
N TYR A 188 -12.63 4.26 0.65
CA TYR A 188 -12.82 5.42 1.52
C TYR A 188 -14.20 5.46 2.16
N GLU A 189 -15.25 5.22 1.37
CA GLU A 189 -16.65 5.26 1.86
C GLU A 189 -16.90 4.21 2.93
N LEU A 190 -16.32 3.01 2.79
CA LEU A 190 -16.49 1.90 3.71
C LEU A 190 -15.73 2.06 5.03
N LEU A 191 -14.73 2.95 5.12
CA LEU A 191 -14.02 3.20 6.38
C LEU A 191 -14.96 3.70 7.46
N GLY A 192 -14.90 3.07 8.66
CA GLY A 192 -15.68 3.44 9.85
C GLY A 192 -15.19 4.70 10.56
N SER A 193 -14.06 5.26 10.15
CA SER A 193 -13.50 6.48 10.74
C SER A 193 -14.42 7.68 10.56
N SER A 194 -14.68 8.40 11.64
CA SER A 194 -15.36 9.71 11.62
C SER A 194 -14.42 10.85 11.22
N SER A 195 -13.10 10.64 11.33
CA SER A 195 -12.05 11.58 10.95
C SER A 195 -11.30 11.01 9.75
N LYS A 196 -11.85 11.16 8.54
CA LYS A 196 -11.24 10.64 7.31
C LYS A 196 -11.15 11.69 6.21
N GLU A 197 -10.02 11.72 5.53
CA GLU A 197 -9.70 12.63 4.44
C GLU A 197 -9.44 11.85 3.15
N TYR A 198 -9.74 12.50 2.01
CA TYR A 198 -9.52 11.94 0.67
C TYR A 198 -8.81 12.97 -0.19
N LYS A 199 -7.67 12.62 -0.79
CA LYS A 199 -6.91 13.51 -1.65
C LYS A 199 -6.56 12.83 -2.98
N VAL A 200 -6.65 13.59 -4.08
CA VAL A 200 -6.35 13.13 -5.45
C VAL A 200 -5.10 13.86 -5.93
N TYR A 201 -4.20 13.11 -6.60
CA TYR A 201 -2.99 13.65 -7.20
C TYR A 201 -3.00 13.45 -8.72
N ASP A 202 -2.51 14.43 -9.47
CA ASP A 202 -2.22 14.31 -10.91
C ASP A 202 -1.00 13.39 -11.10
N SER A 203 -1.23 12.09 -10.98
CA SER A 203 -0.23 11.04 -10.98
C SER A 203 -0.80 9.72 -11.49
N GLU A 204 0.08 8.77 -11.77
CA GLU A 204 -0.20 7.36 -12.01
C GLU A 204 -0.17 6.56 -10.70
N HIS A 205 -0.45 5.24 -10.77
CA HIS A 205 -0.58 4.33 -9.63
C HIS A 205 0.61 4.38 -8.66
N ASP A 206 1.83 4.42 -9.18
CA ASP A 206 3.05 4.46 -8.37
C ASP A 206 3.29 5.87 -7.81
N LEU A 207 2.37 6.38 -6.97
CA LEU A 207 2.34 7.74 -6.41
C LEU A 207 3.69 8.22 -5.87
N LEU A 208 4.45 7.33 -5.24
CA LEU A 208 5.73 7.64 -4.61
C LEU A 208 6.93 7.53 -5.57
N LEU A 209 6.70 7.11 -6.82
CA LEU A 209 7.70 7.06 -7.90
C LEU A 209 7.44 8.08 -9.00
N ASP A 210 6.24 8.65 -9.09
CA ASP A 210 5.86 9.57 -10.15
C ASP A 210 6.22 11.03 -9.80
N ALA A 211 5.90 11.96 -10.68
CA ALA A 211 6.25 13.38 -10.58
C ALA A 211 5.79 14.05 -9.27
N LYS A 212 4.71 13.55 -8.67
CA LYS A 212 4.13 14.06 -7.41
C LYS A 212 4.67 13.40 -6.14
N ALA A 213 5.68 12.54 -6.23
CA ALA A 213 6.18 11.75 -5.09
C ALA A 213 6.57 12.59 -3.86
N ASP A 214 7.26 13.72 -4.09
CA ASP A 214 7.67 14.62 -3.00
C ASP A 214 6.45 15.31 -2.36
N GLU A 215 5.50 15.78 -3.15
CA GLU A 215 4.24 16.35 -2.67
C GLU A 215 3.44 15.35 -1.84
N VAL A 216 3.29 14.13 -2.34
CA VAL A 216 2.61 13.03 -1.62
C VAL A 216 3.29 12.76 -0.27
N ALA A 217 4.61 12.65 -0.24
CA ALA A 217 5.37 12.38 0.98
C ALA A 217 5.22 13.51 2.02
N GLN A 218 5.26 14.78 1.58
CA GLN A 218 5.08 15.94 2.46
C GLN A 218 3.64 16.01 3.00
N ASP A 219 2.65 15.74 2.19
CA ASP A 219 1.25 15.73 2.61
C ASP A 219 0.95 14.63 3.63
N VAL A 220 1.47 13.42 3.41
CA VAL A 220 1.37 12.32 4.39
C VAL A 220 2.01 12.73 5.71
N ASN A 221 3.20 13.33 5.67
CA ASN A 221 3.88 13.84 6.86
C ASN A 221 3.07 14.95 7.57
N ALA A 222 2.58 15.93 6.82
CA ALA A 222 1.79 17.03 7.36
C ALA A 222 0.49 16.51 8.01
N TRP A 223 -0.17 15.54 7.37
CA TRP A 223 -1.36 14.91 7.92
C TRP A 223 -1.04 14.12 9.19
N LEU A 224 0.01 13.27 9.19
CA LEU A 224 0.41 12.54 10.38
C LEU A 224 0.75 13.47 11.53
N LYS A 225 1.43 14.60 11.31
CA LYS A 225 1.72 15.59 12.36
C LYS A 225 0.47 16.15 13.02
N ARG A 226 -0.66 16.24 12.29
CA ARG A 226 -1.94 16.73 12.87
C ARG A 226 -2.61 15.68 13.74
N VAL A 227 -2.57 14.40 13.32
CA VAL A 227 -3.35 13.32 13.97
C VAL A 227 -2.50 12.46 14.91
N LEU A 228 -1.20 12.41 14.71
CA LEU A 228 -0.23 11.64 15.47
C LEU A 228 1.10 12.40 15.54
N PRO A 229 1.19 13.51 16.29
CA PRO A 229 2.43 14.27 16.36
C PRO A 229 3.57 13.39 16.91
N PRO A 230 4.80 13.51 16.35
CA PRO A 230 5.95 12.83 16.93
C PRO A 230 6.15 13.37 18.35
N THR A 231 6.30 12.48 19.30
CA THR A 231 6.63 12.89 20.69
C THR A 231 7.99 13.57 20.67
N GLN A 232 8.04 14.81 21.15
CA GLN A 232 9.33 15.48 21.39
C GLN A 232 10.10 14.63 22.40
N SER A 233 11.34 14.27 22.04
CA SER A 233 12.26 13.73 23.04
C SER A 233 12.52 14.82 24.09
N PRO A 234 12.48 14.46 25.37
CA PRO A 234 12.81 15.40 26.44
C PRO A 234 14.23 15.91 26.31
#